data_70f2d71bf9cb9d0c5435ff0f30d0003d
#
_entry.id   70f2d71bf9cb9d0c5435ff0f30d0003d
#
_cell.length_a   1.000
_cell.length_b   1.000
_cell.length_c   1.000
_cell.angle_alpha   90.00
_cell.angle_beta   90.00
_cell.angle_gamma   90.00
#
_symmetry.space_group_name_H-M   'P 1'
#
loop_
_entity.id
_entity.type
_entity.pdbx_description
1 polymer ?
#
loop_
_entity_poly.entity_id
_entity_poly.type
_entity_poly.pdbx_seq_one_letter_code
_entity_poly.pdbx_strand_id
1 'polypeptide(L)'
;MADRLNALFDEGPYMYACSLFFYRGDYRKTTPALKYAGNLELGRYLAGMLGEALVAGGFPGDVDCIVPVPLHWTRKWARGYNQAEIIAEALLHFFPKAELRTDILFRKRRTRSQTGRKGLQKSLNVGDAFRAVPPEEEPSHILLVD
;
A
#
# COMPACT_ATOMS: atom_id res chain seq x y z
N MET A 1 8.95 -14.99 6.21
CA MET A 1 8.51 -13.62 6.59
C MET A 1 7.04 -13.40 6.28
N ALA A 2 6.56 -13.83 5.12
CA ALA A 2 5.15 -13.83 4.73
C ALA A 2 4.25 -14.61 5.70
N ASP A 3 4.69 -15.78 6.19
CA ASP A 3 3.88 -16.66 7.04
C ASP A 3 3.37 -16.02 8.33
N ARG A 4 4.14 -15.09 8.93
CA ARG A 4 3.69 -14.38 10.15
C ARG A 4 2.68 -13.26 9.86
N LEU A 5 2.71 -12.69 8.67
CA LEU A 5 1.72 -11.69 8.27
C LEU A 5 0.43 -12.38 7.83
N ASN A 6 0.54 -13.47 7.08
CA ASN A 6 -0.62 -14.25 6.66
C ASN A 6 -1.43 -14.77 7.85
N ALA A 7 -0.77 -15.24 8.93
CA ALA A 7 -1.44 -15.68 10.15
C ALA A 7 -2.24 -14.57 10.87
N LEU A 8 -1.96 -13.29 10.61
CA LEU A 8 -2.75 -12.18 11.14
C LEU A 8 -4.00 -11.86 10.32
N PHE A 9 -4.14 -12.49 9.15
CA PHE A 9 -5.21 -12.22 8.18
C PHE A 9 -6.02 -13.48 7.83
N ASP A 10 -5.86 -14.58 8.57
CA ASP A 10 -6.52 -15.88 8.32
C ASP A 10 -8.07 -15.80 8.28
N GLU A 11 -8.66 -14.72 8.80
CA GLU A 11 -10.12 -14.50 8.77
C GLU A 11 -10.55 -13.37 7.81
N GLY A 12 -9.62 -12.83 7.00
CA GLY A 12 -9.87 -11.70 6.11
C GLY A 12 -10.01 -12.08 4.63
N PRO A 13 -10.46 -11.15 3.78
CA PRO A 13 -10.58 -11.35 2.34
C PRO A 13 -9.24 -11.33 1.61
N TYR A 14 -8.12 -11.45 2.32
CA TYR A 14 -6.78 -11.37 1.77
C TYR A 14 -6.21 -12.75 1.57
N MET A 15 -5.68 -13.03 0.37
CA MET A 15 -4.94 -14.26 0.10
C MET A 15 -3.51 -14.18 0.64
N TYR A 16 -2.90 -12.99 0.52
CA TYR A 16 -1.50 -12.76 0.91
C TYR A 16 -1.33 -11.38 1.51
N ALA A 17 -0.40 -11.26 2.46
CA ALA A 17 0.11 -9.98 2.94
C ALA A 17 1.64 -10.03 3.03
N CYS A 18 2.30 -8.97 2.55
CA CYS A 18 3.75 -8.87 2.56
C CYS A 18 4.20 -7.50 3.06
N SER A 19 5.32 -7.48 3.75
CA SER A 19 6.03 -6.25 4.10
C SER A 19 7.52 -6.45 3.91
N LEU A 20 8.18 -5.46 3.31
CA LEU A 20 9.62 -5.52 3.07
C LEU A 20 10.41 -5.52 4.38
N PHE A 21 9.98 -4.72 5.35
CA PHE A 21 10.65 -4.56 6.64
C PHE A 21 9.71 -4.57 7.82
N PHE A 22 10.21 -4.99 8.98
CA PHE A 22 9.53 -4.72 10.23
C PHE A 22 9.71 -3.24 10.62
N TYR A 23 8.66 -2.61 11.13
CA TYR A 23 8.70 -1.24 11.63
C TYR A 23 9.46 -1.15 12.96
N ARG A 24 10.79 -1.41 12.92
CA ARG A 24 11.71 -1.41 14.09
C ARG A 24 13.05 -0.80 13.71
N GLY A 25 13.79 -0.30 14.72
CA GLY A 25 15.13 0.23 14.54
C GLY A 25 15.19 1.40 13.53
N ASP A 26 16.18 1.40 12.68
CA ASP A 26 16.44 2.48 11.70
C ASP A 26 15.37 2.59 10.61
N TYR A 27 14.64 1.52 10.31
CA TYR A 27 13.53 1.54 9.35
C TYR A 27 12.35 2.41 9.80
N ARG A 28 12.26 2.75 11.09
CA ARG A 28 11.29 3.74 11.59
C ARG A 28 11.53 5.13 11.02
N LYS A 29 12.75 5.44 10.60
CA LYS A 29 13.13 6.74 9.98
C LYS A 29 12.77 6.79 8.50
N THR A 30 12.68 5.65 7.82
CA THR A 30 12.36 5.56 6.39
C THR A 30 10.96 6.08 6.08
N THR A 31 9.98 5.77 6.92
CA THR A 31 8.60 6.23 6.73
C THR A 31 8.47 7.77 6.78
N PRO A 32 9.08 8.49 7.74
CA PRO A 32 9.11 9.95 7.69
C PRO A 32 9.84 10.51 6.46
N ALA A 33 10.94 9.90 6.03
CA ALA A 33 11.67 10.33 4.84
C ALA A 33 10.80 10.24 3.58
N LEU A 34 10.08 9.13 3.40
CA LEU A 34 9.10 8.97 2.32
C LEU A 34 7.92 9.94 2.43
N LYS A 35 7.51 10.31 3.64
CA LYS A 35 6.32 11.15 3.85
C LYS A 35 6.60 12.65 3.77
N TYR A 36 7.80 13.09 4.10
CA TYR A 36 8.08 14.51 4.34
C TYR A 36 9.30 15.05 3.62
N ALA A 37 10.26 14.21 3.24
CA ALA A 37 11.48 14.64 2.58
C ALA A 37 11.37 14.74 1.04
N GLY A 38 10.23 14.41 0.44
CA GLY A 38 10.06 14.43 -1.02
C GLY A 38 10.97 13.46 -1.77
N ASN A 39 11.54 12.48 -1.08
CA ASN A 39 12.53 11.57 -1.66
C ASN A 39 11.86 10.48 -2.50
N LEU A 40 11.49 10.84 -3.73
CA LEU A 40 10.84 9.93 -4.68
C LEU A 40 11.77 8.79 -5.11
N GLU A 41 13.09 9.04 -5.18
CA GLU A 41 14.08 8.03 -5.52
C GLU A 41 14.15 6.93 -4.46
N LEU A 42 14.12 7.31 -3.17
CA LEU A 42 14.02 6.34 -2.09
C LEU A 42 12.75 5.50 -2.21
N GLY A 43 11.63 6.11 -2.59
CA GLY A 43 10.36 5.40 -2.83
C GLY A 43 10.49 4.34 -3.94
N ARG A 44 11.08 4.73 -5.07
CA ARG A 44 11.35 3.81 -6.19
C ARG A 44 12.35 2.72 -5.83
N TYR A 45 13.41 3.06 -5.12
CA TYR A 45 14.39 2.08 -4.65
C TYR A 45 13.77 1.01 -3.74
N LEU A 46 12.98 1.44 -2.76
CA LEU A 46 12.27 0.52 -1.86
C LEU A 46 11.22 -0.31 -2.59
N ALA A 47 10.56 0.26 -3.58
CA ALA A 47 9.63 -0.49 -4.43
C ALA A 47 10.34 -1.56 -5.28
N GLY A 48 11.54 -1.26 -5.80
CA GLY A 48 12.39 -2.26 -6.47
C GLY A 48 12.73 -3.43 -5.56
N MET A 49 13.24 -3.14 -4.36
CA MET A 49 13.53 -4.18 -3.36
C MET A 49 12.28 -5.01 -2.99
N LEU A 50 11.12 -4.35 -2.87
CA LEU A 50 9.86 -5.02 -2.58
C LEU A 50 9.45 -5.94 -3.74
N GLY A 51 9.54 -5.46 -4.98
CA GLY A 51 9.22 -6.24 -6.18
C GLY A 51 10.11 -7.47 -6.32
N GLU A 52 11.42 -7.32 -6.16
CA GLU A 52 12.37 -8.44 -6.15
C GLU A 52 12.01 -9.46 -5.05
N ALA A 53 11.71 -8.99 -3.84
CA ALA A 53 11.34 -9.84 -2.73
C ALA A 53 10.00 -10.58 -2.96
N LEU A 54 9.02 -9.94 -3.60
CA LEU A 54 7.76 -10.55 -3.97
C LEU A 54 7.97 -11.68 -4.98
N VAL A 55 8.71 -11.42 -6.06
CA VAL A 55 9.01 -12.42 -7.10
C VAL A 55 9.82 -13.57 -6.52
N ALA A 56 10.89 -13.30 -5.78
CA ALA A 56 11.73 -14.32 -5.16
C ALA A 56 10.99 -15.13 -4.09
N GLY A 57 10.03 -14.52 -3.40
CA GLY A 57 9.18 -15.17 -2.39
C GLY A 57 8.02 -15.98 -2.96
N GLY A 58 7.90 -16.10 -4.29
CA GLY A 58 6.79 -16.83 -4.94
C GLY A 58 5.43 -16.14 -4.80
N PHE A 59 5.43 -14.83 -4.69
CA PHE A 59 4.16 -14.08 -4.73
C PHE A 59 3.46 -14.32 -6.07
N PRO A 60 2.14 -14.53 -6.11
CA PRO A 60 1.43 -14.81 -7.34
C PRO A 60 1.70 -13.78 -8.42
N GLY A 61 2.09 -14.24 -9.62
CA GLY A 61 2.41 -13.38 -10.77
C GLY A 61 1.20 -12.94 -11.59
N ASP A 62 0.03 -13.43 -11.24
CA ASP A 62 -1.24 -13.20 -11.94
C ASP A 62 -2.03 -12.01 -11.35
N VAL A 63 -1.31 -10.96 -10.99
CA VAL A 63 -1.92 -9.68 -10.56
C VAL A 63 -2.52 -8.96 -11.75
N ASP A 64 -3.82 -8.69 -11.70
CA ASP A 64 -4.55 -7.98 -12.77
C ASP A 64 -4.45 -6.46 -12.60
N CYS A 65 -4.47 -5.98 -11.36
CA CYS A 65 -4.28 -4.56 -11.12
C CYS A 65 -3.57 -4.25 -9.80
N ILE A 66 -2.86 -3.14 -9.80
CA ILE A 66 -2.19 -2.57 -8.62
C ILE A 66 -2.97 -1.33 -8.20
N VAL A 67 -3.47 -1.34 -6.97
CA VAL A 67 -4.28 -0.26 -6.40
C VAL A 67 -3.53 0.42 -5.26
N PRO A 68 -3.06 1.65 -5.43
CA PRO A 68 -2.45 2.40 -4.34
C PRO A 68 -3.50 2.90 -3.36
N VAL A 69 -3.24 2.75 -2.07
CA VAL A 69 -4.10 3.33 -1.04
C VAL A 69 -4.07 4.86 -1.12
N PRO A 70 -5.21 5.52 -1.32
CA PRO A 70 -5.25 6.95 -1.58
C PRO A 70 -5.00 7.77 -0.30
N LEU A 71 -4.27 8.85 -0.45
CA LEU A 71 -4.22 9.90 0.55
C LEU A 71 -5.49 10.77 0.47
N HIS A 72 -5.87 11.34 1.62
CA HIS A 72 -6.87 12.42 1.59
C HIS A 72 -6.31 13.61 0.79
N TRP A 73 -7.15 14.28 -0.02
CA TRP A 73 -6.74 15.35 -0.94
C TRP A 73 -5.91 16.44 -0.25
N THR A 74 -6.25 16.83 1.01
CA THR A 74 -5.47 17.81 1.77
C THR A 74 -4.02 17.35 2.06
N ARG A 75 -3.81 16.04 2.25
CA ARG A 75 -2.47 15.49 2.46
C ARG A 75 -1.72 15.34 1.14
N LYS A 76 -2.40 14.95 0.06
CA LYS A 76 -1.82 14.87 -1.28
C LYS A 76 -1.37 16.26 -1.71
N TRP A 77 -2.21 17.27 -1.48
CA TRP A 77 -1.86 18.67 -1.78
C TRP A 77 -0.69 19.18 -0.94
N ALA A 78 -0.66 18.94 0.37
CA ALA A 78 0.42 19.38 1.26
C ALA A 78 1.75 18.67 0.99
N ARG A 79 1.76 17.45 0.44
CA ARG A 79 2.96 16.65 0.14
C ARG A 79 3.39 16.74 -1.32
N GLY A 80 2.47 17.08 -2.22
CA GLY A 80 2.67 17.05 -3.66
C GLY A 80 2.54 15.67 -4.31
N TYR A 81 2.54 14.57 -3.52
CA TYR A 81 2.52 13.19 -4.01
C TYR A 81 1.89 12.22 -3.02
N ASN A 82 1.55 11.01 -3.50
CA ASN A 82 1.16 9.86 -2.71
C ASN A 82 2.26 8.79 -2.80
N GLN A 83 2.82 8.38 -1.66
CA GLN A 83 3.88 7.37 -1.61
C GLN A 83 3.43 6.03 -2.19
N ALA A 84 2.19 5.64 -1.90
CA ALA A 84 1.63 4.39 -2.41
C ALA A 84 1.52 4.40 -3.95
N GLU A 85 1.21 5.55 -4.58
CA GLU A 85 1.21 5.69 -6.04
C GLU A 85 2.61 5.45 -6.62
N ILE A 86 3.66 6.06 -6.02
CA ILE A 86 5.05 5.89 -6.49
C ILE A 86 5.51 4.43 -6.40
N ILE A 87 5.18 3.78 -5.27
CA ILE A 87 5.53 2.36 -5.08
C ILE A 87 4.74 1.49 -6.07
N ALA A 88 3.45 1.74 -6.25
CA ALA A 88 2.60 1.00 -7.17
C ALA A 88 3.07 1.14 -8.63
N GLU A 89 3.42 2.35 -9.06
CA GLU A 89 4.02 2.59 -10.39
C GLU A 89 5.30 1.79 -10.61
N ALA A 90 6.19 1.78 -9.62
CA ALA A 90 7.44 1.03 -9.73
C ALA A 90 7.23 -0.50 -9.72
N LEU A 91 6.20 -0.99 -9.04
CA LEU A 91 5.85 -2.41 -9.01
C LEU A 91 5.30 -2.94 -10.34
N LEU A 92 4.79 -2.10 -11.24
CA LEU A 92 4.37 -2.50 -12.58
C LEU A 92 5.49 -3.20 -13.37
N HIS A 93 6.76 -2.84 -13.10
CA HIS A 93 7.90 -3.51 -13.72
C HIS A 93 7.96 -5.01 -13.39
N PHE A 94 7.49 -5.40 -12.22
CA PHE A 94 7.51 -6.79 -11.73
C PHE A 94 6.22 -7.55 -12.08
N PHE A 95 5.16 -6.83 -12.39
CA PHE A 95 3.85 -7.37 -12.75
C PHE A 95 3.40 -6.81 -14.11
N PRO A 96 3.99 -7.25 -15.22
CA PRO A 96 3.80 -6.62 -16.54
C PRO A 96 2.39 -6.77 -17.12
N LYS A 97 1.56 -7.65 -16.56
CA LYS A 97 0.13 -7.80 -16.93
C LYS A 97 -0.79 -6.90 -16.10
N ALA A 98 -0.28 -6.35 -15.00
CA ALA A 98 -1.09 -5.55 -14.11
C ALA A 98 -1.29 -4.13 -14.63
N GLU A 99 -2.46 -3.57 -14.39
CA GLU A 99 -2.77 -2.17 -14.63
C GLU A 99 -2.72 -1.36 -13.32
N LEU A 100 -2.19 -0.14 -13.39
CA LEU A 100 -2.29 0.79 -12.27
C LEU A 100 -3.70 1.40 -12.22
N ARG A 101 -4.43 1.12 -11.15
CA ARG A 101 -5.81 1.60 -10.98
C ARG A 101 -5.91 2.54 -9.79
N THR A 102 -6.05 3.83 -10.07
CA THR A 102 -6.25 4.90 -9.06
C THR A 102 -7.70 5.32 -8.93
N ASP A 103 -8.58 4.72 -9.71
CA ASP A 103 -10.00 4.99 -9.85
C ASP A 103 -10.92 3.98 -9.13
N ILE A 104 -10.33 2.96 -8.50
CA ILE A 104 -11.07 1.93 -7.75
C ILE A 104 -11.27 2.32 -6.29
N LEU A 105 -10.25 2.94 -5.65
CA LEU A 105 -10.27 3.24 -4.23
C LEU A 105 -10.13 4.74 -3.97
N PHE A 106 -11.09 5.31 -3.24
CA PHE A 106 -11.12 6.73 -2.91
C PHE A 106 -11.13 6.94 -1.40
N ARG A 107 -10.47 8.00 -0.94
CA ARG A 107 -10.52 8.41 0.45
C ARG A 107 -11.48 9.58 0.64
N LYS A 108 -12.62 9.31 1.27
CA LYS A 108 -13.70 10.29 1.49
C LYS A 108 -13.40 11.26 2.64
N ARG A 109 -12.75 10.77 3.71
CA ARG A 109 -12.61 11.51 4.96
C ARG A 109 -11.16 11.63 5.41
N ARG A 110 -10.82 12.83 5.89
CA ARG A 110 -9.54 13.05 6.58
C ARG A 110 -9.58 12.36 7.94
N THR A 111 -8.81 11.29 8.10
CA THR A 111 -8.59 10.67 9.40
C THR A 111 -7.40 11.35 10.11
N ARG A 112 -7.46 11.49 11.43
CA ARG A 112 -6.30 11.96 12.21
C ARG A 112 -5.15 10.96 12.07
N SER A 113 -3.90 11.47 12.20
CA SER A 113 -2.71 10.59 12.20
C SER A 113 -2.89 9.50 13.26
N GLN A 114 -2.56 8.26 12.90
CA GLN A 114 -2.66 7.12 13.82
C GLN A 114 -1.47 7.03 14.79
N THR A 115 -0.51 7.94 14.67
CA THR A 115 0.66 8.00 15.56
C THR A 115 0.21 8.24 16.99
N GLY A 116 0.49 7.30 17.90
CA GLY A 116 0.16 7.40 19.33
C GLY A 116 -1.20 6.82 19.77
N ARG A 117 -2.00 6.21 18.89
CA ARG A 117 -3.27 5.57 19.24
C ARG A 117 -3.15 4.06 19.43
N LYS A 118 -3.88 3.50 20.41
CA LYS A 118 -3.88 2.06 20.72
C LYS A 118 -5.10 1.34 20.11
N GLY A 119 -4.86 0.14 19.52
CA GLY A 119 -5.82 -0.94 19.25
C GLY A 119 -7.14 -0.55 18.58
N LEU A 120 -8.25 -0.85 19.20
CA LEU A 120 -9.64 -0.71 18.71
C LEU A 120 -10.01 0.68 18.18
N GLN A 121 -9.43 1.77 18.72
CA GLN A 121 -9.66 3.12 18.20
C GLN A 121 -9.04 3.36 16.81
N LYS A 122 -8.14 2.48 16.35
CA LYS A 122 -7.56 2.57 14.99
C LYS A 122 -8.53 2.07 13.94
N SER A 123 -9.19 0.94 14.18
CA SER A 123 -10.12 0.33 13.22
C SER A 123 -11.38 1.17 13.00
N LEU A 124 -11.98 1.70 14.07
CA LEU A 124 -13.18 2.55 13.99
C LEU A 124 -12.96 3.87 13.23
N ASN A 125 -11.73 4.40 13.23
CA ASN A 125 -11.40 5.62 12.49
C ASN A 125 -11.16 5.41 10.99
N VAL A 126 -10.96 4.18 10.55
CA VAL A 126 -10.57 3.86 9.16
C VAL A 126 -11.74 3.28 8.37
N GLY A 127 -12.68 2.56 9.01
CA GLY A 127 -13.75 1.84 8.33
C GLY A 127 -14.54 2.69 7.32
N ASP A 128 -14.98 3.90 7.70
CA ASP A 128 -15.72 4.79 6.80
C ASP A 128 -14.87 5.81 6.03
N ALA A 129 -13.54 5.69 6.12
CA ALA A 129 -12.65 6.67 5.50
C ALA A 129 -12.48 6.44 4.00
N PHE A 130 -12.76 5.23 3.53
CA PHE A 130 -12.59 4.83 2.14
C PHE A 130 -13.92 4.52 1.46
N ARG A 131 -13.90 4.60 0.14
CA ARG A 131 -14.95 4.11 -0.75
C ARG A 131 -14.30 3.36 -1.89
N ALA A 132 -14.71 2.12 -2.11
CA ALA A 132 -14.43 1.40 -3.33
C ALA A 132 -15.51 1.70 -4.38
N VAL A 133 -15.08 1.76 -5.63
CA VAL A 133 -15.94 1.81 -6.81
C VAL A 133 -15.54 0.58 -7.62
N PRO A 134 -16.44 -0.40 -7.80
CA PRO A 134 -16.13 -1.56 -8.61
C PRO A 134 -15.86 -1.12 -10.05
N PRO A 135 -14.82 -1.67 -10.70
CA PRO A 135 -14.58 -1.45 -12.12
C PRO A 135 -15.63 -2.20 -12.96
N GLU A 136 -15.75 -1.86 -14.25
CA GLU A 136 -16.66 -2.54 -15.18
C GLU A 136 -16.30 -4.02 -15.34
N GLU A 137 -15.00 -4.33 -15.43
CA GLU A 137 -14.47 -5.69 -15.39
C GLU A 137 -13.86 -5.96 -14.03
N GLU A 138 -14.35 -6.96 -13.33
CA GLU A 138 -13.85 -7.32 -11.99
C GLU A 138 -12.49 -8.02 -12.11
N PRO A 139 -11.41 -7.45 -11.56
CA PRO A 139 -10.12 -8.12 -11.53
C PRO A 139 -10.17 -9.31 -10.57
N SER A 140 -9.55 -10.42 -10.95
CA SER A 140 -9.45 -11.61 -10.10
C SER A 140 -8.45 -11.40 -8.97
N HIS A 141 -7.35 -10.71 -9.24
CA HIS A 141 -6.29 -10.49 -8.26
C HIS A 141 -5.87 -9.01 -8.20
N ILE A 142 -6.05 -8.43 -7.04
CA ILE A 142 -5.70 -7.03 -6.76
C ILE A 142 -4.51 -6.99 -5.81
N LEU A 143 -3.45 -6.27 -6.20
CA LEU A 143 -2.35 -5.90 -5.31
C LEU A 143 -2.61 -4.52 -4.70
N LEU A 144 -3.01 -4.50 -3.43
CA LEU A 144 -3.20 -3.24 -2.69
C LEU A 144 -1.87 -2.79 -2.08
N VAL A 145 -1.47 -1.53 -2.34
CA VAL A 145 -0.20 -0.94 -1.91
C VAL A 145 -0.44 0.22 -0.94
N ASP A 146 0.16 0.17 0.29
CA ASP A 146 0.14 1.26 1.30
C ASP A 146 1.53 1.60 1.82
#